data_8feab57dbfc572b581d66718e0b3f8ef
#
_entry.id   8feab57dbfc572b581d66718e0b3f8ef
#
_cell.length_a   1.000
_cell.length_b   1.000
_cell.length_c   1.000
_cell.angle_alpha   90.00
_cell.angle_beta   90.00
_cell.angle_gamma   90.00
#
_symmetry.space_group_name_H-M   'P 1'
#
loop_
_entity.id
_entity.type
_entity.pdbx_description
1 polymer ?
#
loop_
_entity_poly.entity_id
_entity_poly.type
_entity_poly.pdbx_seq_one_letter_code
_entity_poly.pdbx_strand_id
1 'polypeptide(L)'
;MITENAQVGPKLTDLESTLDSTFIKNSTFMGIASGRSMEGMGIFDGDILIIDRAQDVKNYDIIVACLNGLFVGKIADLKNNQLLSSCPEYKPVKLTSFDEYCVEGVVTQSTRMHRPNARLG
;
A
#
# COMPACT_ATOMS: atom_id res chain seq x y z
N MET A 1 2.39 -7.51 2.64
CA MET A 1 2.73 -6.68 3.82
C MET A 1 3.29 -5.35 3.37
N ILE A 2 3.08 -4.31 4.12
CA ILE A 2 3.59 -2.97 3.81
C ILE A 2 4.43 -2.48 4.97
N THR A 3 5.60 -1.93 4.67
CA THR A 3 6.45 -1.28 5.66
C THR A 3 6.31 0.23 5.52
N GLU A 4 5.99 0.90 6.61
CA GLU A 4 5.89 2.34 6.61
C GLU A 4 7.26 2.98 6.45
N ASN A 5 7.29 4.07 5.78
CA ASN A 5 8.36 4.59 5.04
C ASN A 5 9.62 5.06 5.62
N ALA A 6 9.80 5.52 6.63
CA ALA A 6 10.86 6.50 6.92
C ALA A 6 12.23 5.89 7.17
N GLN A 7 12.29 4.59 7.35
CA GLN A 7 13.50 3.91 7.81
C GLN A 7 14.28 3.24 6.69
N VAL A 8 13.57 2.82 5.66
CA VAL A 8 14.14 2.16 4.49
C VAL A 8 13.48 2.72 3.25
N GLY A 9 14.27 3.08 2.28
CA GLY A 9 13.81 3.66 1.05
C GLY A 9 13.91 5.17 1.00
N PRO A 10 13.56 5.78 -0.10
CA PRO A 10 13.67 7.23 -0.29
C PRO A 10 12.62 7.97 0.52
N LYS A 11 12.93 9.21 0.86
CA LYS A 11 11.96 10.13 1.43
C LYS A 11 10.96 10.56 0.37
N LEU A 12 9.78 11.01 0.79
CA LEU A 12 8.77 11.52 -0.14
C LEU A 12 9.33 12.63 -1.03
N THR A 13 10.16 13.52 -0.47
CA THR A 13 10.79 14.60 -1.23
C THR A 13 11.74 14.11 -2.31
N ASP A 14 12.33 12.93 -2.14
CA ASP A 14 13.21 12.35 -3.15
C ASP A 14 12.44 11.85 -4.37
N LEU A 15 11.15 11.61 -4.22
CA LEU A 15 10.28 11.09 -5.26
C LEU A 15 9.50 12.17 -6.00
N GLU A 16 9.46 13.39 -5.52
CA GLU A 16 8.66 14.48 -6.11
C GLU A 16 8.99 14.72 -7.58
N SER A 17 10.24 14.49 -7.98
CA SER A 17 10.65 14.65 -9.37
C SER A 17 10.19 13.51 -10.28
N THR A 18 9.80 12.37 -9.71
CA THR A 18 9.42 11.17 -10.49
C THR A 18 7.94 10.84 -10.41
N LEU A 19 7.21 11.47 -9.51
CA LEU A 19 5.79 11.23 -9.28
C LEU A 19 4.95 12.41 -9.75
N ASP A 20 3.71 12.12 -10.11
CA ASP A 20 2.74 13.17 -10.41
C ASP A 20 2.45 13.94 -9.12
N SER A 21 2.78 15.22 -9.11
CA SER A 21 2.64 16.08 -7.93
C SER A 21 1.17 16.24 -7.48
N THR A 22 0.19 15.94 -8.34
CA THR A 22 -1.21 15.99 -7.95
C THR A 22 -1.56 14.97 -6.88
N PHE A 23 -0.74 13.92 -6.73
CA PHE A 23 -0.93 12.90 -5.71
C PHE A 23 -0.16 13.16 -4.42
N ILE A 24 0.69 14.19 -4.40
CA ILE A 24 1.48 14.53 -3.21
C ILE A 24 0.75 15.61 -2.41
N LYS A 25 0.29 15.24 -1.23
CA LYS A 25 -0.50 16.11 -0.35
C LYS A 25 0.00 15.98 1.09
N ASN A 26 -0.47 16.85 1.99
CA ASN A 26 -0.12 16.78 3.40
C ASN A 26 -0.58 15.47 4.06
N SER A 27 -1.65 14.86 3.55
CA SER A 27 -2.17 13.58 4.04
C SER A 27 -1.46 12.37 3.46
N THR A 28 -0.46 12.58 2.61
CA THR A 28 0.23 11.52 1.86
C THR A 28 1.44 11.02 2.63
N PHE A 29 1.64 9.72 2.61
CA PHE A 29 2.87 9.12 3.13
C PHE A 29 3.33 7.98 2.22
N MET A 30 4.56 7.52 2.42
CA MET A 30 5.13 6.42 1.64
C MET A 30 5.10 5.11 2.41
N GLY A 31 4.98 4.02 1.66
CA GLY A 31 5.24 2.69 2.16
C GLY A 31 6.10 1.92 1.16
N ILE A 32 6.66 0.81 1.60
CA ILE A 32 7.41 -0.10 0.74
C ILE A 32 6.69 -1.43 0.75
N ALA A 33 6.32 -1.89 -0.44
CA ALA A 33 5.62 -3.17 -0.59
C ALA A 33 6.56 -4.33 -0.28
N SER A 34 6.02 -5.34 0.40
CA SER A 34 6.75 -6.55 0.73
C SER A 34 5.88 -7.76 0.44
N GLY A 35 6.45 -8.74 -0.23
CA GLY A 35 5.75 -9.97 -0.58
C GLY A 35 5.08 -9.92 -1.95
N ARG A 36 4.29 -10.95 -2.24
CA ARG A 36 3.77 -11.22 -3.59
C ARG A 36 2.27 -11.06 -3.73
N SER A 37 1.56 -10.73 -2.66
CA SER A 37 0.09 -10.79 -2.65
C SER A 37 -0.58 -9.85 -3.62
N MET A 38 0.12 -8.81 -4.09
CA MET A 38 -0.43 -7.78 -4.98
C MET A 38 0.25 -7.74 -6.36
N GLU A 39 0.98 -8.78 -6.72
CA GLU A 39 1.67 -8.83 -8.02
C GLU A 39 0.71 -8.73 -9.20
N GLY A 40 -0.48 -9.31 -9.09
CA GLY A 40 -1.49 -9.22 -10.15
C GLY A 40 -2.02 -7.81 -10.38
N MET A 41 -1.83 -6.90 -9.44
CA MET A 41 -2.16 -5.48 -9.59
C MET A 41 -0.94 -4.65 -9.98
N GLY A 42 0.17 -5.31 -10.30
CA GLY A 42 1.40 -4.62 -10.71
C GLY A 42 2.21 -4.08 -9.55
N ILE A 43 1.94 -4.49 -8.33
CA ILE A 43 2.71 -4.10 -7.15
C ILE A 43 3.59 -5.27 -6.74
N PHE A 44 4.90 -5.05 -6.79
CA PHE A 44 5.90 -6.07 -6.50
C PHE A 44 6.68 -5.73 -5.25
N ASP A 45 7.32 -6.75 -4.69
CA ASP A 45 8.19 -6.58 -3.55
C ASP A 45 9.20 -5.47 -3.80
N GLY A 46 9.34 -4.53 -2.85
CA GLY A 46 10.24 -3.40 -2.97
C GLY A 46 9.67 -2.16 -3.64
N ASP A 47 8.48 -2.25 -4.23
CA ASP A 47 7.84 -1.09 -4.84
C ASP A 47 7.51 -0.04 -3.78
N ILE A 48 7.61 1.23 -4.18
CA ILE A 48 7.29 2.36 -3.33
C ILE A 48 5.84 2.74 -3.57
N LEU A 49 5.07 2.82 -2.49
CA LEU A 49 3.66 3.15 -2.55
C LEU A 49 3.42 4.56 -2.03
N ILE A 50 2.60 5.30 -2.73
CA ILE A 50 2.08 6.59 -2.26
C ILE A 50 0.69 6.34 -1.71
N ILE A 51 0.51 6.67 -0.45
CA ILE A 51 -0.69 6.33 0.33
C ILE A 51 -1.30 7.61 0.84
N ASP A 52 -2.59 7.81 0.60
CA ASP A 52 -3.30 9.00 1.04
C ASP A 52 -4.31 8.65 2.12
N ARG A 53 -4.10 9.20 3.32
CA ARG A 53 -4.97 8.99 4.48
C ARG A 53 -6.32 9.69 4.37
N ALA A 54 -6.40 10.72 3.55
CA ALA A 54 -7.60 11.55 3.42
C ALA A 54 -8.62 10.99 2.43
N GLN A 55 -8.25 9.97 1.65
CA GLN A 55 -9.17 9.40 0.67
C GLN A 55 -10.19 8.49 1.35
N ASP A 56 -11.45 8.64 0.95
CA ASP A 56 -12.47 7.67 1.30
C ASP A 56 -12.25 6.39 0.51
N VAL A 57 -12.31 5.26 1.19
CA VAL A 57 -12.11 3.96 0.52
C VAL A 57 -13.33 3.66 -0.35
N LYS A 58 -13.07 3.37 -1.62
CA LYS A 58 -14.08 2.89 -2.56
C LYS A 58 -13.88 1.41 -2.80
N ASN A 59 -14.92 0.75 -3.26
CA ASN A 59 -14.85 -0.68 -3.51
C ASN A 59 -13.75 -0.99 -4.54
N TYR A 60 -12.94 -1.98 -4.23
CA TYR A 60 -11.78 -2.42 -5.01
C TYR A 60 -10.59 -1.47 -5.00
N ASP A 61 -10.58 -0.44 -4.17
CA ASP A 61 -9.37 0.32 -3.94
C ASP A 61 -8.29 -0.57 -3.33
N ILE A 62 -7.05 -0.28 -3.69
CA ILE A 62 -5.90 -0.85 -3.00
C ILE A 62 -5.67 -0.02 -1.74
N ILE A 63 -5.70 -0.66 -0.60
CA ILE A 63 -5.55 0.02 0.68
C ILE A 63 -4.38 -0.54 1.47
N VAL A 64 -3.86 0.28 2.35
CA VAL A 64 -2.99 -0.16 3.43
C VAL A 64 -3.82 -0.13 4.71
N ALA A 65 -3.82 -1.24 5.40
CA ALA A 65 -4.57 -1.38 6.64
C ALA A 65 -3.70 -2.03 7.70
N CYS A 66 -4.00 -1.72 8.95
CA CYS A 66 -3.48 -2.48 10.09
C CYS A 66 -4.51 -3.53 10.43
N LEU A 67 -4.13 -4.78 10.33
CA LEU A 67 -5.00 -5.92 10.64
C LEU A 67 -4.31 -6.78 11.70
N ASN A 68 -4.90 -6.81 12.89
CA ASN A 68 -4.38 -7.60 14.01
C ASN A 68 -2.89 -7.34 14.29
N GLY A 69 -2.51 -6.06 14.23
CA GLY A 69 -1.14 -5.62 14.51
C GLY A 69 -0.18 -5.66 13.33
N LEU A 70 -0.63 -6.10 12.17
CA LEU A 70 0.21 -6.16 10.96
C LEU A 70 -0.28 -5.19 9.90
N PHE A 71 0.66 -4.50 9.26
CA PHE A 71 0.33 -3.68 8.09
C PHE A 71 0.23 -4.57 6.86
N VAL A 72 -0.89 -4.48 6.16
CA VAL A 72 -1.15 -5.26 4.95
C VAL A 72 -1.59 -4.34 3.82
N GLY A 73 -1.16 -4.66 2.60
CA GLY A 73 -1.66 -4.02 1.38
C GLY A 73 -2.60 -5.00 0.69
N LYS A 74 -3.84 -4.61 0.52
CA LYS A 74 -4.89 -5.49 -0.01
C LYS A 74 -5.89 -4.68 -0.83
N ILE A 75 -6.73 -5.40 -1.57
CA ILE A 75 -7.84 -4.83 -2.30
C ILE A 75 -9.06 -4.86 -1.37
N ALA A 76 -9.70 -3.71 -1.20
CA ALA A 76 -10.87 -3.59 -0.34
C ALA A 76 -12.12 -4.07 -1.07
N ASP A 77 -12.73 -5.13 -0.59
CA ASP A 77 -14.04 -5.59 -1.04
C ASP A 77 -15.06 -5.18 0.02
N LEU A 78 -15.58 -3.96 -0.12
CA LEU A 78 -16.49 -3.37 0.87
C LEU A 78 -17.82 -4.10 0.92
N LYS A 79 -18.27 -4.56 -0.23
CA LYS A 79 -19.56 -5.22 -0.35
C LYS A 79 -19.61 -6.51 0.46
N ASN A 80 -18.51 -7.26 0.47
CA ASN A 80 -18.44 -8.55 1.15
C ASN A 80 -17.67 -8.47 2.47
N ASN A 81 -17.28 -7.28 2.88
CA ASN A 81 -16.51 -7.03 4.10
C ASN A 81 -15.28 -7.94 4.22
N GLN A 82 -14.45 -7.91 3.18
CA GLN A 82 -13.26 -8.74 3.11
C GLN A 82 -12.14 -8.02 2.38
N LEU A 83 -10.94 -8.53 2.55
CA LEU A 83 -9.75 -8.04 1.87
C LEU A 83 -9.28 -9.09 0.87
N LEU A 84 -8.98 -8.63 -0.35
CA LEU A 84 -8.58 -9.51 -1.44
C LEU A 84 -7.11 -9.32 -1.77
N SER A 85 -6.49 -10.39 -2.22
CA SER A 85 -5.18 -10.36 -2.86
C SER A 85 -5.35 -10.61 -4.35
N SER A 86 -4.41 -10.15 -5.16
CA SER A 86 -4.43 -10.39 -6.59
C SER A 86 -3.66 -11.66 -6.99
N CYS A 87 -3.06 -12.34 -6.05
CA CYS A 87 -2.36 -13.59 -6.27
C CYS A 87 -3.27 -14.75 -5.84
N PRO A 88 -3.51 -15.76 -6.70
CA PRO A 88 -4.42 -16.86 -6.38
C PRO A 88 -4.02 -17.70 -5.17
N GLU A 89 -2.75 -17.66 -4.78
CA GLU A 89 -2.24 -18.37 -3.61
C GLU A 89 -2.79 -17.82 -2.29
N TYR A 90 -3.27 -16.58 -2.31
CA TYR A 90 -3.75 -15.90 -1.11
C TYR A 90 -5.27 -15.83 -1.15
N LYS A 91 -5.90 -16.46 -0.17
CA LYS A 91 -7.36 -16.46 -0.06
C LYS A 91 -7.88 -15.13 0.46
N PRO A 92 -9.13 -14.76 0.14
CA PRO A 92 -9.76 -13.59 0.74
C PRO A 92 -9.76 -13.68 2.26
N VAL A 93 -9.54 -12.53 2.90
CA VAL A 93 -9.56 -12.42 4.36
C VAL A 93 -10.87 -11.76 4.76
N LYS A 94 -11.80 -12.54 5.31
CA LYS A 94 -13.05 -12.01 5.86
C LYS A 94 -12.77 -11.22 7.12
N LEU A 95 -13.34 -10.02 7.20
CA LEU A 95 -13.22 -9.18 8.38
C LEU A 95 -14.36 -9.53 9.32
N THR A 96 -14.05 -9.72 10.60
CA THR A 96 -15.01 -10.06 11.65
C THR A 96 -14.95 -9.04 12.77
N SER A 97 -15.95 -9.07 13.66
CA SER A 97 -15.96 -8.19 14.83
C SER A 97 -14.84 -8.48 15.83
N PHE A 98 -14.17 -9.63 15.69
CA PHE A 98 -13.03 -9.98 16.54
C PHE A 98 -11.72 -9.45 16.02
N ASP A 99 -11.66 -8.96 14.77
CA ASP A 99 -10.45 -8.43 14.20
C ASP A 99 -10.22 -7.00 14.66
N GLU A 100 -8.97 -6.69 14.99
CA GLU A 100 -8.50 -5.32 15.11
C GLU A 100 -8.16 -4.84 13.71
N TYR A 101 -8.95 -3.91 13.19
CA TYR A 101 -8.82 -3.49 11.80
C TYR A 101 -8.96 -1.98 11.69
N CYS A 102 -7.99 -1.37 11.03
CA CYS A 102 -7.98 0.06 10.77
C CYS A 102 -7.37 0.33 9.39
N VAL A 103 -8.07 1.07 8.56
CA VAL A 103 -7.52 1.51 7.29
C VAL A 103 -6.56 2.67 7.52
N GLU A 104 -5.34 2.54 7.04
CA GLU A 104 -4.34 3.60 7.12
C GLU A 104 -4.44 4.57 5.96
N GLY A 105 -4.82 4.09 4.78
CA GLY A 105 -4.98 4.94 3.62
C GLY A 105 -5.19 4.16 2.33
N VAL A 106 -5.44 4.92 1.27
CA VAL A 106 -5.63 4.39 -0.07
C VAL A 106 -4.34 4.55 -0.86
N VAL A 107 -3.91 3.49 -1.53
CA VAL A 107 -2.75 3.55 -2.43
C VAL A 107 -3.18 4.23 -3.70
N THR A 108 -2.65 5.43 -3.94
CA THR A 108 -3.00 6.23 -5.11
C THR A 108 -2.01 6.04 -6.25
N GLN A 109 -0.80 5.63 -5.93
CA GLN A 109 0.26 5.48 -6.93
C GLN A 109 1.34 4.54 -6.40
N SER A 110 2.03 3.86 -7.32
CA SER A 110 3.21 3.07 -6.99
C SER A 110 4.34 3.38 -7.96
N THR A 111 5.57 3.21 -7.49
CA THR A 111 6.78 3.47 -8.28
C THR A 111 7.77 2.34 -8.06
N ARG A 112 8.37 1.87 -9.16
CA ARG A 112 9.44 0.87 -9.10
C ARG A 112 10.75 1.50 -9.55
N MET A 113 11.77 1.38 -8.72
CA MET A 113 13.11 1.86 -9.04
C MET A 113 13.88 0.75 -9.73
N HIS A 114 14.11 0.90 -11.03
CA HIS A 114 14.89 -0.09 -11.80
C HIS A 114 16.38 0.06 -11.58
N ARG A 115 16.81 1.24 -11.16
CA ARG A 115 18.19 1.51 -10.81
C ARG A 115 18.20 1.97 -9.36
N PRO A 116 18.69 1.14 -8.43
CA PRO A 116 18.67 1.50 -7.02
C PRO A 116 19.41 2.80 -6.78
N ASN A 117 18.81 3.66 -5.99
CA ASN A 117 19.47 4.82 -5.45
C ASN A 117 20.36 4.37 -4.28
N ALA A 118 21.38 5.14 -3.94
CA ALA A 118 22.31 4.78 -2.87
C ALA A 118 21.64 4.52 -1.53
N ARG A 119 20.45 5.10 -1.30
CA ARG A 119 19.69 4.91 -0.06
C ARG A 119 18.90 3.61 -0.03
N LEU A 120 18.70 3.01 -1.19
CA LEU A 120 17.96 1.75 -1.34
C LEU A 120 18.87 0.56 -1.50
N GLY A 121 20.06 0.80 -1.92
CA GLY A 121 21.03 -0.24 -2.29
C GLY A 121 21.89 -0.76 -1.18
#